data_11c654580d20c9e94f67c78f4bda85a3
#
_entry.id   11c654580d20c9e94f67c78f4bda85a3
#
_cell.length_a   1.000
_cell.length_b   1.000
_cell.length_c   1.000
_cell.angle_alpha   90.00
_cell.angle_beta   90.00
_cell.angle_gamma   90.00
#
_symmetry.space_group_name_H-M   'P 1'
#
loop_
_entity.id
_entity.type
_entity.pdbx_description
1 polymer ?
#
loop_
_entity_poly.entity_id
_entity_poly.type
_entity_poly.pdbx_seq_one_letter_code
_entity_poly.pdbx_strand_id
1 'polypeptide(L)'
;MTLQEFFQFLGQNPSYILAYFGAIPLIALLANFMGQGEGHLSPWRYLYSALIYAVCIPGIFAFALNIYLFLFERRSVMESDIFSQILPIFSMIGTLLIIRQNAPFASIPGFDKLSGLMMMITATFAFMWFLDRTHIYVISYLPFWQVILIFIALFLVVRFGWSRFISGAQA
;
A
#
# COMPACT_ATOMS: atom_id res chain seq x y z
N MET A 1 7.98 -25.92 3.23
CA MET A 1 6.73 -25.15 3.38
C MET A 1 6.57 -24.29 2.13
N THR A 2 5.59 -24.57 1.32
CA THR A 2 5.23 -23.73 0.15
C THR A 2 4.43 -22.52 0.63
N LEU A 3 4.38 -21.46 -0.18
CA LEU A 3 3.57 -20.27 0.13
C LEU A 3 2.09 -20.64 0.31
N GLN A 4 1.61 -21.60 -0.48
CA GLN A 4 0.24 -22.10 -0.41
C GLN A 4 -0.03 -22.83 0.92
N GLU A 5 0.89 -23.68 1.37
CA GLU A 5 0.78 -24.36 2.66
C GLU A 5 0.78 -23.39 3.83
N PHE A 6 1.59 -22.32 3.73
CA PHE A 6 1.61 -21.25 4.74
C PHE A 6 0.26 -20.53 4.84
N PHE A 7 -0.34 -20.13 3.72
CA PHE A 7 -1.66 -19.49 3.74
C PHE A 7 -2.77 -20.43 4.18
N GLN A 8 -2.71 -21.71 3.82
CA GLN A 8 -3.66 -22.72 4.32
C GLN A 8 -3.53 -22.91 5.83
N PHE A 9 -2.30 -22.97 6.36
CA PHE A 9 -2.05 -23.05 7.80
C PHE A 9 -2.63 -21.84 8.54
N LEU A 10 -2.40 -20.64 8.04
CA LEU A 10 -2.96 -19.42 8.61
C LEU A 10 -4.50 -19.42 8.56
N GLY A 11 -5.09 -19.84 7.43
CA GLY A 11 -6.55 -19.94 7.29
C GLY A 11 -7.19 -20.95 8.23
N GLN A 12 -6.50 -22.06 8.55
CA GLN A 12 -6.97 -23.06 9.51
C GLN A 12 -6.82 -22.60 10.98
N ASN A 13 -5.94 -21.64 11.24
CA ASN A 13 -5.65 -21.16 12.59
C ASN A 13 -5.81 -19.63 12.69
N PRO A 14 -7.04 -19.11 12.60
CA PRO A 14 -7.30 -17.66 12.63
C PRO A 14 -6.84 -16.98 13.92
N SER A 15 -6.68 -17.76 15.01
CA SER A 15 -6.19 -17.26 16.29
C SER A 15 -4.78 -16.68 16.23
N TYR A 16 -3.89 -17.22 15.39
CA TYR A 16 -2.54 -16.67 15.23
C TYR A 16 -2.57 -15.33 14.49
N ILE A 17 -3.42 -15.21 13.48
CA ILE A 17 -3.62 -13.96 12.73
C ILE A 17 -4.17 -12.89 13.67
N LEU A 18 -5.21 -13.25 14.43
CA LEU A 18 -5.84 -12.34 15.39
C LEU A 18 -4.87 -11.93 16.50
N ALA A 19 -4.07 -12.86 17.03
CA ALA A 19 -3.06 -12.55 18.03
C ALA A 19 -1.98 -11.61 17.49
N TYR A 20 -1.47 -11.84 16.27
CA TYR A 20 -0.46 -10.99 15.65
C TYR A 20 -0.97 -9.58 15.40
N PHE A 21 -2.09 -9.44 14.68
CA PHE A 21 -2.66 -8.14 14.33
C PHE A 21 -3.36 -7.43 15.50
N GLY A 22 -3.69 -8.14 16.57
CA GLY A 22 -4.17 -7.56 17.82
C GLY A 22 -3.02 -7.10 18.73
N ALA A 23 -1.92 -7.86 18.78
CA ALA A 23 -0.78 -7.52 19.63
C ALA A 23 -0.06 -6.23 19.17
N ILE A 24 0.07 -6.00 17.85
CA ILE A 24 0.79 -4.83 17.33
C ILE A 24 0.15 -3.51 17.77
N PRO A 25 -1.17 -3.26 17.57
CA PRO A 25 -1.78 -2.03 18.07
C PRO A 25 -1.78 -1.93 19.59
N LEU A 26 -1.86 -3.05 20.34
CA LEU A 26 -1.72 -3.05 21.79
C LEU A 26 -0.31 -2.60 22.21
N ILE A 27 0.75 -3.13 21.58
CA ILE A 27 2.12 -2.71 21.85
C ILE A 27 2.31 -1.24 21.49
N ALA A 28 1.74 -0.78 20.38
CA ALA A 28 1.78 0.62 19.98
C ALA A 28 1.08 1.53 21.01
N LEU A 29 -0.05 1.08 21.57
CA LEU A 29 -0.78 1.78 22.60
C LEU A 29 0.01 1.85 23.91
N LEU A 30 0.61 0.74 24.34
CA LEU A 30 1.51 0.70 25.50
C LEU A 30 2.71 1.63 25.32
N ALA A 31 3.35 1.59 24.14
CA ALA A 31 4.46 2.47 23.80
C ALA A 31 4.04 3.95 23.80
N ASN A 32 2.82 4.24 23.36
CA ASN A 32 2.25 5.59 23.41
C ASN A 32 2.06 6.09 24.85
N PHE A 33 1.60 5.21 25.75
CA PHE A 33 1.46 5.53 27.18
C PHE A 33 2.81 5.75 27.88
N MET A 34 3.80 4.91 27.59
CA MET A 34 5.12 4.96 28.23
C MET A 34 6.00 6.10 27.70
N GLY A 35 5.86 6.45 26.42
CA GLY A 35 6.67 7.45 25.73
C GLY A 35 5.91 8.72 25.38
N GLN A 36 4.98 9.18 26.25
CA GLN A 36 4.19 10.39 25.98
C GLN A 36 5.08 11.62 25.77
N GLY A 37 4.97 12.22 24.59
CA GLY A 37 5.75 13.40 24.21
C GLY A 37 7.17 13.10 23.72
N GLU A 38 7.70 11.89 23.91
CA GLU A 38 9.06 11.47 23.53
C GLU A 38 9.10 10.57 22.29
N GLY A 39 8.00 10.39 21.60
CA GLY A 39 7.89 9.46 20.48
C GLY A 39 8.84 9.73 19.30
N HIS A 40 9.37 10.96 19.20
CA HIS A 40 10.38 11.35 18.22
C HIS A 40 11.82 11.06 18.66
N LEU A 41 12.04 10.72 19.94
CA LEU A 41 13.35 10.43 20.52
C LEU A 41 13.71 8.94 20.44
N SER A 42 15.00 8.63 20.53
CA SER A 42 15.48 7.27 20.75
C SER A 42 15.20 6.87 22.20
N PRO A 43 14.71 5.63 22.49
CA PRO A 43 14.50 4.49 21.58
C PRO A 43 13.11 4.43 20.90
N TRP A 44 12.15 5.27 21.28
CA TRP A 44 10.75 5.18 20.86
C TRP A 44 10.56 5.23 19.35
N ARG A 45 11.28 6.11 18.65
CA ARG A 45 11.16 6.24 17.19
C ARG A 45 11.52 4.96 16.44
N TYR A 46 12.48 4.16 16.96
CA TYR A 46 12.87 2.88 16.35
C TYR A 46 11.83 1.79 16.63
N LEU A 47 11.27 1.79 17.84
CA LEU A 47 10.17 0.89 18.19
C LEU A 47 8.96 1.15 17.29
N TYR A 48 8.56 2.41 17.11
CA TYR A 48 7.48 2.78 16.20
C TYR A 48 7.79 2.41 14.75
N SER A 49 9.04 2.59 14.31
CA SER A 49 9.46 2.13 12.98
C SER A 49 9.24 0.62 12.83
N ALA A 50 9.70 -0.19 13.78
CA ALA A 50 9.53 -1.64 13.76
C ALA A 50 8.04 -2.04 13.74
N LEU A 51 7.20 -1.43 14.57
CA LEU A 51 5.76 -1.69 14.63
C LEU A 51 5.06 -1.31 13.31
N ILE A 52 5.42 -0.16 12.73
CA ILE A 52 4.89 0.30 11.44
C ILE A 52 5.24 -0.70 10.34
N TYR A 53 6.51 -1.13 10.26
CA TYR A 53 6.91 -2.12 9.25
C TYR A 53 6.18 -3.46 9.46
N ALA A 54 6.07 -3.92 10.70
CA ALA A 54 5.40 -5.17 11.02
C ALA A 54 3.93 -5.18 10.61
N VAL A 55 3.21 -4.04 10.72
CA VAL A 55 1.79 -3.96 10.38
C VAL A 55 1.55 -3.48 8.94
N CYS A 56 2.36 -2.56 8.42
CA CYS A 56 2.15 -1.99 7.08
C CYS A 56 2.50 -2.97 5.96
N ILE A 57 3.56 -3.78 6.10
CA ILE A 57 3.92 -4.74 5.04
C ILE A 57 2.76 -5.71 4.75
N PRO A 58 2.24 -6.48 5.74
CA PRO A 58 1.09 -7.34 5.48
C PRO A 58 -0.20 -6.54 5.21
N GLY A 59 -0.39 -5.37 5.81
CA GLY A 59 -1.54 -4.51 5.58
C GLY A 59 -1.62 -3.97 4.15
N ILE A 60 -0.51 -3.49 3.60
CA ILE A 60 -0.42 -3.04 2.20
C ILE A 60 -0.63 -4.21 1.23
N PHE A 61 -0.09 -5.40 1.55
CA PHE A 61 -0.30 -6.59 0.74
C PHE A 61 -1.79 -7.00 0.73
N ALA A 62 -2.43 -7.05 1.89
CA ALA A 62 -3.87 -7.34 2.00
C ALA A 62 -4.72 -6.29 1.27
N PHE A 63 -4.36 -5.00 1.37
CA PHE A 63 -5.01 -3.92 0.65
C PHE A 63 -4.89 -4.08 -0.87
N ALA A 64 -3.68 -4.34 -1.37
CA ALA A 64 -3.43 -4.57 -2.79
C ALA A 64 -4.22 -5.78 -3.32
N LEU A 65 -4.25 -6.87 -2.55
CA LEU A 65 -4.98 -8.09 -2.90
C LEU A 65 -6.50 -7.82 -2.97
N ASN A 66 -7.06 -7.08 -2.03
CA ASN A 66 -8.48 -6.71 -2.05
C ASN A 66 -8.83 -5.84 -3.26
N ILE A 67 -7.99 -4.87 -3.61
CA ILE A 67 -8.20 -4.05 -4.82
C ILE A 67 -8.15 -4.94 -6.06
N TYR A 68 -7.18 -5.85 -6.15
CA TYR A 68 -7.06 -6.78 -7.27
C TYR A 68 -8.32 -7.65 -7.42
N LEU A 69 -8.77 -8.28 -6.35
CA LEU A 69 -9.96 -9.14 -6.36
C LEU A 69 -11.22 -8.36 -6.76
N PHE A 70 -11.37 -7.15 -6.24
CA PHE A 70 -12.50 -6.30 -6.56
C PHE A 70 -12.52 -5.84 -8.02
N LEU A 71 -11.37 -5.37 -8.54
CA LEU A 71 -11.27 -4.81 -9.89
C LEU A 71 -11.29 -5.89 -10.99
N PHE A 72 -10.55 -6.99 -10.80
CA PHE A 72 -10.32 -7.98 -11.86
C PHE A 72 -11.18 -9.22 -11.71
N GLU A 73 -11.37 -9.73 -10.51
CA GLU A 73 -12.21 -10.91 -10.30
C GLU A 73 -13.68 -10.58 -10.05
N ARG A 74 -14.01 -9.28 -9.93
CA ARG A 74 -15.38 -8.80 -9.63
C ARG A 74 -16.01 -9.48 -8.41
N ARG A 75 -15.19 -9.97 -7.50
CA ARG A 75 -15.67 -10.54 -6.24
C ARG A 75 -16.20 -9.46 -5.34
N SER A 76 -17.28 -9.77 -4.65
CA SER A 76 -17.78 -8.89 -3.60
C SER A 76 -16.79 -8.83 -2.44
N VAL A 77 -16.55 -7.64 -1.90
CA VAL A 77 -15.76 -7.47 -0.66
C VAL A 77 -16.38 -8.26 0.51
N MET A 78 -17.68 -8.56 0.43
CA MET A 78 -18.39 -9.40 1.40
C MET A 78 -17.94 -10.87 1.41
N GLU A 79 -17.31 -11.35 0.32
CA GLU A 79 -16.77 -12.70 0.21
C GLU A 79 -15.30 -12.79 0.65
N SER A 80 -14.72 -11.64 1.02
CA SER A 80 -13.34 -11.58 1.50
C SER A 80 -13.22 -12.20 2.89
N ASP A 81 -12.16 -12.97 3.11
CA ASP A 81 -11.86 -13.53 4.42
C ASP A 81 -11.49 -12.41 5.40
N ILE A 82 -12.31 -12.26 6.45
CA ILE A 82 -12.19 -11.20 7.45
C ILE A 82 -10.82 -11.26 8.14
N PHE A 83 -10.32 -12.45 8.44
CA PHE A 83 -9.10 -12.62 9.22
C PHE A 83 -7.84 -12.37 8.39
N SER A 84 -7.80 -12.84 7.15
CA SER A 84 -6.59 -12.74 6.31
C SER A 84 -6.53 -11.47 5.47
N GLN A 85 -7.68 -10.83 5.18
CA GLN A 85 -7.74 -9.70 4.25
C GLN A 85 -8.17 -8.39 4.93
N ILE A 86 -9.16 -8.43 5.80
CA ILE A 86 -9.73 -7.22 6.40
C ILE A 86 -8.99 -6.84 7.69
N LEU A 87 -8.70 -7.79 8.56
CA LEU A 87 -8.05 -7.56 9.85
C LEU A 87 -6.66 -6.89 9.71
N PRO A 88 -5.77 -7.27 8.76
CA PRO A 88 -4.50 -6.58 8.56
C PRO A 88 -4.65 -5.10 8.23
N ILE A 89 -5.65 -4.74 7.43
CA ILE A 89 -5.92 -3.35 7.03
C ILE A 89 -6.39 -2.54 8.25
N PHE A 90 -7.33 -3.07 9.03
CA PHE A 90 -7.80 -2.39 10.24
C PHE A 90 -6.69 -2.24 11.28
N SER A 91 -5.88 -3.28 11.49
CA SER A 91 -4.73 -3.23 12.39
C SER A 91 -3.71 -2.19 11.93
N MET A 92 -3.43 -2.10 10.61
CA MET A 92 -2.56 -1.08 10.03
C MET A 92 -3.08 0.32 10.33
N ILE A 93 -4.35 0.60 10.02
CA ILE A 93 -4.96 1.91 10.23
C ILE A 93 -4.95 2.26 11.73
N GLY A 94 -5.38 1.34 12.58
CA GLY A 94 -5.41 1.54 14.04
C GLY A 94 -4.03 1.83 14.62
N THR A 95 -3.03 1.06 14.24
CA THR A 95 -1.63 1.27 14.69
C THR A 95 -1.09 2.62 14.23
N LEU A 96 -1.31 3.00 12.96
CA LEU A 96 -0.87 4.29 12.45
C LEU A 96 -1.55 5.47 13.17
N LEU A 97 -2.84 5.36 13.48
CA LEU A 97 -3.56 6.40 14.22
C LEU A 97 -3.03 6.55 15.66
N ILE A 98 -2.73 5.43 16.33
CA ILE A 98 -2.15 5.44 17.68
C ILE A 98 -0.76 6.10 17.66
N ILE A 99 0.12 5.69 16.75
CA ILE A 99 1.48 6.22 16.66
C ILE A 99 1.48 7.71 16.30
N ARG A 100 0.59 8.14 15.41
CA ARG A 100 0.47 9.56 15.01
C ARG A 100 0.16 10.49 16.18
N GLN A 101 -0.48 10.00 17.23
CA GLN A 101 -0.79 10.82 18.41
C GLN A 101 0.47 11.22 19.19
N ASN A 102 1.52 10.40 19.14
CA ASN A 102 2.74 10.62 19.92
C ASN A 102 3.96 11.04 19.08
N ALA A 103 4.02 10.64 17.81
CA ALA A 103 5.14 10.94 16.93
C ALA A 103 4.68 11.37 15.54
N PRO A 104 5.21 12.46 14.97
CA PRO A 104 4.97 12.78 13.57
C PRO A 104 5.65 11.73 12.67
N PHE A 105 4.97 11.28 11.64
CA PHE A 105 5.49 10.25 10.73
C PHE A 105 6.84 10.63 10.08
N ALA A 106 7.08 11.91 9.86
CA ALA A 106 8.34 12.41 9.30
C ALA A 106 9.56 12.12 10.22
N SER A 107 9.35 11.93 11.52
CA SER A 107 10.42 11.61 12.48
C SER A 107 10.72 10.11 12.56
N ILE A 108 9.86 9.26 11.97
CA ILE A 108 9.96 7.81 12.05
C ILE A 108 10.80 7.28 10.89
N PRO A 109 11.94 6.60 11.17
CA PRO A 109 12.82 6.10 10.12
C PRO A 109 12.11 5.14 9.16
N GLY A 110 12.22 5.41 7.86
CA GLY A 110 11.70 4.54 6.81
C GLY A 110 10.22 4.65 6.51
N PHE A 111 9.46 5.50 7.20
CA PHE A 111 8.04 5.71 6.89
C PHE A 111 7.83 6.24 5.47
N ASP A 112 8.72 7.12 4.99
CA ASP A 112 8.67 7.67 3.63
C ASP A 112 8.72 6.56 2.55
N LYS A 113 9.50 5.50 2.80
CA LYS A 113 9.61 4.35 1.88
C LYS A 113 8.30 3.57 1.80
N LEU A 114 7.63 3.36 2.93
CA LEU A 114 6.33 2.68 3.00
C LEU A 114 5.23 3.54 2.36
N SER A 115 5.22 4.83 2.63
CA SER A 115 4.30 5.78 2.01
C SER A 115 4.48 5.83 0.49
N GLY A 116 5.73 5.87 0.01
CA GLY A 116 6.06 5.79 -1.41
C GLY A 116 5.61 4.49 -2.05
N LEU A 117 5.80 3.35 -1.37
CA LEU A 117 5.33 2.04 -1.83
C LEU A 117 3.80 2.01 -1.98
N MET A 118 3.07 2.50 -0.97
CA MET A 118 1.61 2.57 -1.01
C MET A 118 1.10 3.47 -2.13
N MET A 119 1.76 4.61 -2.35
CA MET A 119 1.45 5.53 -3.45
C MET A 119 1.66 4.86 -4.81
N MET A 120 2.78 4.14 -5.01
CA MET A 120 3.06 3.43 -6.25
C MET A 120 2.03 2.33 -6.52
N ILE A 121 1.67 1.54 -5.52
CA ILE A 121 0.66 0.48 -5.65
C ILE A 121 -0.69 1.09 -6.03
N THR A 122 -1.12 2.13 -5.32
CA THR A 122 -2.40 2.82 -5.58
C THR A 122 -2.42 3.42 -6.99
N ALA A 123 -1.35 4.10 -7.40
CA ALA A 123 -1.23 4.67 -8.74
C ALA A 123 -1.27 3.60 -9.83
N THR A 124 -0.59 2.45 -9.62
CA THR A 124 -0.60 1.33 -10.56
C THR A 124 -2.01 0.76 -10.73
N PHE A 125 -2.72 0.50 -9.62
CA PHE A 125 -4.10 -0.01 -9.71
C PHE A 125 -5.06 1.02 -10.32
N ALA A 126 -4.92 2.30 -9.98
CA ALA A 126 -5.72 3.36 -10.59
C ALA A 126 -5.50 3.42 -12.10
N PHE A 127 -4.24 3.30 -12.56
CA PHE A 127 -3.90 3.26 -13.97
C PHE A 127 -4.45 2.00 -14.66
N MET A 128 -4.30 0.84 -14.05
CA MET A 128 -4.87 -0.41 -14.58
C MET A 128 -6.39 -0.36 -14.67
N TRP A 129 -7.06 0.18 -13.64
CA TRP A 129 -8.50 0.37 -13.65
C TRP A 129 -8.94 1.34 -14.75
N PHE A 130 -8.20 2.43 -14.94
CA PHE A 130 -8.46 3.38 -16.03
C PHE A 130 -8.34 2.69 -17.40
N LEU A 131 -7.31 1.88 -17.61
CA LEU A 131 -7.13 1.12 -18.86
C LEU A 131 -8.27 0.12 -19.09
N ASP A 132 -8.67 -0.62 -18.05
CA ASP A 132 -9.78 -1.58 -18.12
C ASP A 132 -11.11 -0.87 -18.46
N ARG A 133 -11.35 0.29 -17.87
CA ARG A 133 -12.58 1.05 -18.06
C ARG A 133 -12.67 1.71 -19.44
N THR A 134 -11.56 2.08 -20.04
CA THR A 134 -11.53 2.76 -21.35
C THR A 134 -11.79 1.82 -22.53
N HIS A 135 -11.94 0.51 -22.30
CA HIS A 135 -12.23 -0.48 -23.35
C HIS A 135 -11.40 -0.25 -24.62
N ILE A 136 -10.07 -0.26 -24.48
CA ILE A 136 -9.14 -0.02 -25.60
C ILE A 136 -9.15 -1.23 -26.55
N TYR A 137 -10.30 -1.53 -27.13
CA TYR A 137 -10.44 -2.52 -28.20
C TYR A 137 -9.72 -2.10 -29.50
N VAL A 138 -9.43 -0.79 -29.62
CA VAL A 138 -8.83 -0.21 -30.84
C VAL A 138 -7.38 -0.71 -31.05
N ILE A 139 -6.65 -1.03 -29.99
CA ILE A 139 -5.24 -1.44 -30.10
C ILE A 139 -5.09 -2.85 -30.67
N SER A 140 -6.09 -3.71 -30.53
CA SER A 140 -6.03 -5.10 -31.00
C SER A 140 -6.01 -5.25 -32.54
N TYR A 141 -6.45 -4.24 -33.28
CA TYR A 141 -6.46 -4.26 -34.75
C TYR A 141 -5.33 -3.41 -35.38
N LEU A 142 -4.53 -2.73 -34.59
CA LEU A 142 -3.41 -1.95 -35.09
C LEU A 142 -2.18 -2.86 -35.31
N PRO A 143 -1.50 -2.79 -36.47
CA PRO A 143 -0.25 -3.49 -36.66
C PRO A 143 0.79 -2.98 -35.64
N PHE A 144 1.64 -3.90 -35.17
CA PHE A 144 2.58 -3.68 -34.05
C PHE A 144 3.45 -2.42 -34.22
N TRP A 145 3.85 -2.08 -35.43
CA TRP A 145 4.63 -0.87 -35.71
C TRP A 145 3.88 0.45 -35.42
N GLN A 146 2.55 0.49 -35.59
CA GLN A 146 1.72 1.65 -35.27
C GLN A 146 1.59 1.83 -33.75
N VAL A 147 1.53 0.74 -32.99
CA VAL A 147 1.55 0.79 -31.53
C VAL A 147 2.85 1.41 -31.02
N ILE A 148 3.98 1.03 -31.62
CA ILE A 148 5.29 1.61 -31.29
C ILE A 148 5.31 3.11 -31.61
N LEU A 149 4.78 3.54 -32.75
CA LEU A 149 4.72 4.96 -33.12
C LEU A 149 3.86 5.77 -32.14
N ILE A 150 2.70 5.24 -31.72
CA ILE A 150 1.84 5.87 -30.73
C ILE A 150 2.58 6.01 -29.40
N PHE A 151 3.29 4.96 -28.96
CA PHE A 151 4.08 4.98 -27.73
C PHE A 151 5.21 6.02 -27.77
N ILE A 152 5.93 6.11 -28.88
CA ILE A 152 6.98 7.10 -29.09
C ILE A 152 6.38 8.52 -29.09
N ALA A 153 5.28 8.73 -29.79
CA ALA A 153 4.59 10.02 -29.83
C ALA A 153 4.12 10.45 -28.43
N LEU A 154 3.51 9.54 -27.67
CA LEU A 154 3.06 9.79 -26.31
C LEU A 154 4.23 10.09 -25.36
N PHE A 155 5.33 9.36 -25.49
CA PHE A 155 6.55 9.60 -24.74
C PHE A 155 7.14 10.98 -25.04
N LEU A 156 7.16 11.39 -26.30
CA LEU A 156 7.62 12.71 -26.71
C LEU A 156 6.73 13.83 -26.16
N VAL A 157 5.40 13.66 -26.21
CA VAL A 157 4.46 14.63 -25.66
C VAL A 157 4.65 14.81 -24.14
N VAL A 158 4.80 13.71 -23.41
CA VAL A 158 5.08 13.75 -21.97
C VAL A 158 6.42 14.43 -21.69
N ARG A 159 7.46 14.07 -22.42
CA ARG A 159 8.80 14.65 -22.26
C ARG A 159 8.82 16.16 -22.57
N PHE A 160 8.19 16.59 -23.65
CA PHE A 160 8.11 18.02 -24.02
C PHE A 160 7.18 18.79 -23.10
N GLY A 161 6.05 18.20 -22.69
CA GLY A 161 5.15 18.78 -21.70
C GLY A 161 5.87 19.02 -20.36
N TRP A 162 6.60 18.00 -19.88
CA TRP A 162 7.36 18.08 -18.63
C TRP A 162 8.46 19.15 -18.69
N SER A 163 9.19 19.26 -19.81
CA SER A 163 10.23 20.27 -19.96
C SER A 163 9.70 21.71 -19.91
N ARG A 164 8.51 21.95 -20.45
CA ARG A 164 7.87 23.28 -20.41
C ARG A 164 7.32 23.63 -19.02
N PHE A 165 6.83 22.64 -18.26
CA PHE A 165 6.37 22.85 -16.90
C PHE A 165 7.49 23.23 -15.93
N ILE A 166 8.66 22.61 -16.07
CA ILE A 166 9.83 22.89 -15.22
C ILE A 166 10.48 24.23 -15.60
N SER A 167 10.52 24.57 -16.90
CA SER A 167 11.11 25.85 -17.35
C SER A 167 10.24 27.08 -17.00
N GLY A 168 8.93 26.89 -16.78
CA GLY A 168 8.01 27.97 -16.37
C GLY A 168 8.02 28.29 -14.88
N ALA A 169 8.68 27.48 -14.05
CA ALA A 169 8.75 27.67 -12.59
C ALA A 169 10.00 28.46 -12.13
N GLN A 170 10.82 28.93 -13.05
CA GLN A 170 12.04 29.71 -12.76
C GLN A 170 12.03 31.13 -13.38
N ALA A 171 10.85 31.65 -13.73
CA ALA A 171 10.70 33.02 -14.18
C ALA A 171 9.88 33.84 -13.19
#